data_e37305f78838b3d0e0892828b604cf7e
#
_entry.id   e37305f78838b3d0e0892828b604cf7e
#
_cell.length_a   1.000
_cell.length_b   1.000
_cell.length_c   1.000
_cell.angle_alpha   90.00
_cell.angle_beta   90.00
_cell.angle_gamma   90.00
#
_symmetry.space_group_name_H-M   'P 1'
#
loop_
_entity.id
_entity.type
_entity.pdbx_description
1 polymer ?
#
loop_
_entity_poly.entity_id
_entity_poly.type
_entity_poly.pdbx_seq_one_letter_code
_entity_poly.pdbx_strand_id
1 'polypeptide(L)'
;RDRSPSRGLGDVYKRQVMRLNVDPRKADQLVRGVVNLPNGTGKTAKVLVFARGPKATEAQEAGADIVGDDELIEKVAGGFLDFDAVVATPDMMGKVGRLGRVLGPRSLMPNPKTGTVTMDVAKAVADIKGGKIEFRVDRQGNLSFLFGKLSFDAKALEENFKAVADEIRRLKPSTIKGRYITKVTVTSTMAPGVPVDIASIAA
;
A
#
# COMPACT_ATOMS: atom_id res chain seq x y z
N ARG A 1 23.09 20.29 -2.13
CA ARG A 1 23.34 18.85 -2.43
C ARG A 1 23.64 18.16 -1.13
N ASP A 2 22.61 17.91 -0.34
CA ASP A 2 22.73 17.10 0.87
C ASP A 2 22.87 15.63 0.46
N ARG A 3 24.10 15.15 0.51
CA ARG A 3 24.40 13.74 0.62
C ARG A 3 24.14 13.38 2.07
N SER A 4 22.92 13.01 2.43
CA SER A 4 22.68 12.29 3.68
C SER A 4 23.61 11.08 3.73
N PRO A 5 24.36 10.89 4.82
CA PRO A 5 25.17 9.71 4.98
C PRO A 5 24.27 8.48 4.86
N SER A 6 24.71 7.49 4.12
CA SER A 6 24.04 6.22 3.91
C SER A 6 23.55 5.65 5.22
N ARG A 7 22.26 5.81 5.52
CA ARG A 7 21.59 5.05 6.55
C ARG A 7 21.83 3.57 6.22
N GLY A 8 22.22 2.80 7.22
CA GLY A 8 22.71 1.46 7.05
C GLY A 8 21.88 0.58 6.12
N LEU A 9 22.50 -0.44 5.57
CA LEU A 9 21.94 -1.40 4.60
C LEU A 9 20.53 -1.96 4.96
N GLY A 10 20.11 -1.81 6.23
CA GLY A 10 18.77 -2.18 6.71
C GLY A 10 17.60 -1.38 6.11
N ASP A 11 17.85 -0.18 5.60
CA ASP A 11 16.80 0.69 5.02
C ASP A 11 16.61 0.51 3.50
N VAL A 12 17.31 -0.46 2.89
CA VAL A 12 17.19 -0.75 1.47
C VAL A 12 15.93 -1.61 1.23
N TYR A 13 14.96 -1.01 0.56
CA TYR A 13 13.71 -1.68 0.19
C TYR A 13 13.87 -2.46 -1.11
N LYS A 14 13.25 -3.64 -1.15
CA LYS A 14 13.05 -4.41 -2.38
C LYS A 14 11.70 -4.05 -2.99
N ARG A 15 11.75 -3.57 -4.21
CA ARG A 15 10.57 -3.25 -5.02
C ARG A 15 10.40 -4.27 -6.12
N GLN A 16 9.17 -4.57 -6.41
CA GLN A 16 8.80 -5.35 -7.58
C GLN A 16 8.01 -4.48 -8.53
N VAL A 17 8.30 -4.61 -9.81
CA VAL A 17 7.53 -4.01 -10.89
C VAL A 17 7.04 -5.12 -11.79
N MET A 18 5.72 -5.22 -11.94
CA MET A 18 5.08 -6.12 -12.88
C MET A 18 4.44 -5.33 -13.99
N ARG A 19 4.66 -5.73 -15.23
CA ARG A 19 3.91 -5.20 -16.37
C ARG A 19 2.75 -6.13 -16.67
N LEU A 20 1.55 -5.57 -16.59
CA LEU A 20 0.31 -6.27 -16.87
C LEU A 20 -0.18 -5.91 -18.27
N ASN A 21 -0.83 -6.88 -18.92
CA ASN A 21 -1.48 -6.66 -20.21
C ASN A 21 -2.89 -6.10 -20.00
N VAL A 22 -2.97 -4.90 -19.44
CA VAL A 22 -4.22 -4.18 -19.15
C VAL A 22 -4.21 -2.83 -19.83
N ASP A 23 -5.37 -2.34 -20.22
CA ASP A 23 -5.56 -0.96 -20.66
C ASP A 23 -6.13 -0.12 -19.50
N PRO A 24 -5.30 0.67 -18.80
CA PRO A 24 -5.72 1.44 -17.64
C PRO A 24 -6.68 2.59 -17.97
N ARG A 25 -6.94 2.85 -19.25
CA ARG A 25 -7.95 3.83 -19.71
C ARG A 25 -9.36 3.28 -19.56
N LYS A 26 -9.51 1.96 -19.53
CA LYS A 26 -10.79 1.27 -19.32
C LYS A 26 -11.01 1.03 -17.84
N ALA A 27 -12.14 1.50 -17.32
CA ALA A 27 -12.46 1.40 -15.90
C ALA A 27 -12.58 -0.05 -15.40
N ASP A 28 -13.00 -0.98 -16.27
CA ASP A 28 -13.12 -2.42 -16.02
C ASP A 28 -11.78 -3.15 -16.00
N GLN A 29 -10.72 -2.56 -16.56
CA GLN A 29 -9.36 -3.11 -16.56
C GLN A 29 -8.42 -2.42 -15.56
N LEU A 30 -8.94 -1.49 -14.76
CA LEU A 30 -8.16 -0.83 -13.73
C LEU A 30 -7.97 -1.77 -12.53
N VAL A 31 -6.83 -2.42 -12.48
CA VAL A 31 -6.47 -3.31 -11.37
C VAL A 31 -6.01 -2.50 -10.17
N ARG A 32 -6.72 -2.66 -9.08
CA ARG A 32 -6.40 -2.07 -7.77
C ARG A 32 -6.78 -3.08 -6.70
N GLY A 33 -5.90 -3.28 -5.76
CA GLY A 33 -6.13 -4.24 -4.68
C GLY A 33 -5.28 -3.97 -3.47
N VAL A 34 -5.45 -4.81 -2.51
CA VAL A 34 -4.70 -4.84 -1.26
C VAL A 34 -4.24 -6.26 -1.02
N VAL A 35 -3.06 -6.41 -0.48
CA VAL A 35 -2.53 -7.70 -0.07
C VAL A 35 -1.95 -7.60 1.32
N ASN A 36 -2.17 -8.61 2.13
CA ASN A 36 -1.52 -8.76 3.41
C ASN A 36 -0.25 -9.58 3.20
N LEU A 37 0.89 -8.98 3.53
CA LEU A 37 2.17 -9.68 3.46
C LEU A 37 2.36 -10.53 4.72
N PRO A 38 2.59 -11.85 4.61
CA PRO A 38 2.74 -12.72 5.77
C PRO A 38 3.90 -12.31 6.68
N ASN A 39 4.98 -11.79 6.10
CA ASN A 39 6.16 -11.33 6.85
C ASN A 39 6.21 -9.79 6.98
N GLY A 40 5.13 -9.08 6.65
CA GLY A 40 5.08 -7.64 6.68
C GLY A 40 6.02 -6.96 5.67
N THR A 41 6.09 -5.62 5.74
CA THR A 41 7.00 -4.81 4.91
C THR A 41 8.33 -4.51 5.59
N GLY A 42 8.46 -4.82 6.89
CA GLY A 42 9.58 -4.43 7.73
C GLY A 42 9.64 -2.94 8.07
N LYS A 43 8.61 -2.17 7.73
CA LYS A 43 8.45 -0.76 8.11
C LYS A 43 7.35 -0.64 9.15
N THR A 44 7.62 0.00 10.26
CA THR A 44 6.59 0.44 11.21
C THR A 44 5.84 1.60 10.56
N ALA A 45 4.65 1.32 10.03
CA ALA A 45 3.81 2.34 9.43
C ALA A 45 3.20 3.22 10.52
N LYS A 46 3.36 4.54 10.41
CA LYS A 46 2.62 5.49 11.23
C LYS A 46 1.18 5.59 10.70
N VAL A 47 0.22 5.15 11.51
CA VAL A 47 -1.19 5.13 11.12
C VAL A 47 -1.92 6.32 11.73
N LEU A 48 -2.53 7.12 10.86
CA LEU A 48 -3.42 8.20 11.24
C LEU A 48 -4.87 7.76 11.10
N VAL A 49 -5.67 7.99 12.14
CA VAL A 49 -7.07 7.60 12.17
C VAL A 49 -7.98 8.81 12.36
N PHE A 50 -8.90 8.99 11.43
CA PHE A 50 -10.01 9.92 11.57
C PHE A 50 -11.22 9.20 12.15
N ALA A 51 -11.44 9.35 13.45
CA ALA A 51 -12.56 8.75 14.16
C ALA A 51 -13.07 9.69 15.25
N ARG A 52 -14.35 9.56 15.57
CA ARG A 52 -15.03 10.36 16.59
C ARG A 52 -15.57 9.48 17.72
N GLY A 53 -15.49 10.00 18.96
CA GLY A 53 -16.09 9.36 20.14
C GLY A 53 -15.44 8.00 20.46
N PRO A 54 -16.23 6.96 20.78
CA PRO A 54 -15.71 5.67 21.27
C PRO A 54 -14.80 4.98 20.25
N LYS A 55 -14.97 5.25 18.95
CA LYS A 55 -14.07 4.70 17.92
C LYS A 55 -12.68 5.30 17.91
N ALA A 56 -12.52 6.49 18.46
CA ALA A 56 -11.19 7.08 18.65
C ALA A 56 -10.41 6.35 19.75
N THR A 57 -11.08 5.96 20.85
CA THR A 57 -10.48 5.14 21.90
C THR A 57 -10.12 3.75 21.40
N GLU A 58 -11.01 3.08 20.67
CA GLU A 58 -10.72 1.80 20.03
C GLU A 58 -9.49 1.87 19.10
N ALA A 59 -9.35 2.96 18.34
CA ALA A 59 -8.20 3.17 17.46
C ALA A 59 -6.90 3.34 18.26
N GLN A 60 -6.93 4.04 19.40
CA GLN A 60 -5.77 4.21 20.27
C GLN A 60 -5.36 2.89 20.91
N GLU A 61 -6.33 2.12 21.40
CA GLU A 61 -6.10 0.77 21.97
C GLU A 61 -5.53 -0.19 20.93
N ALA A 62 -5.97 -0.10 19.67
CA ALA A 62 -5.41 -0.86 18.56
C ALA A 62 -4.00 -0.41 18.13
N GLY A 63 -3.49 0.65 18.76
CA GLY A 63 -2.14 1.14 18.56
C GLY A 63 -1.99 2.14 17.40
N ALA A 64 -3.05 2.86 17.02
CA ALA A 64 -2.92 3.97 16.07
C ALA A 64 -1.99 5.05 16.64
N ASP A 65 -1.10 5.59 15.79
CA ASP A 65 -0.10 6.56 16.25
C ASP A 65 -0.69 7.96 16.41
N ILE A 66 -1.65 8.30 15.55
CA ILE A 66 -2.30 9.60 15.55
C ILE A 66 -3.80 9.38 15.38
N VAL A 67 -4.57 9.79 16.37
CA VAL A 67 -6.05 9.70 16.34
C VAL A 67 -6.63 11.08 16.60
N GLY A 68 -7.62 11.47 15.82
CA GLY A 68 -8.28 12.74 16.02
C GLY A 68 -9.52 12.96 15.15
N ASP A 69 -10.19 14.05 15.44
CA ASP A 69 -11.41 14.52 14.80
C ASP A 69 -11.12 15.77 13.93
N ASP A 70 -11.95 16.76 13.99
CA ASP A 70 -11.91 17.98 13.18
C ASP A 70 -10.57 18.74 13.31
N GLU A 71 -9.99 18.80 14.51
CA GLU A 71 -8.68 19.42 14.74
C GLU A 71 -7.58 18.76 13.91
N LEU A 72 -7.64 17.43 13.75
CA LEU A 72 -6.65 16.71 12.96
C LEU A 72 -6.82 16.98 11.46
N ILE A 73 -8.06 17.19 11.01
CA ILE A 73 -8.33 17.60 9.63
C ILE A 73 -7.71 18.95 9.32
N GLU A 74 -7.81 19.91 10.24
CA GLU A 74 -7.18 21.23 10.09
C GLU A 74 -5.66 21.15 10.08
N LYS A 75 -5.05 20.34 10.95
CA LYS A 75 -3.60 20.11 10.96
C LYS A 75 -3.10 19.51 9.65
N VAL A 76 -3.82 18.51 9.11
CA VAL A 76 -3.48 17.90 7.83
C VAL A 76 -3.68 18.87 6.67
N ALA A 77 -4.73 19.70 6.70
CA ALA A 77 -4.94 20.77 5.72
C ALA A 77 -3.80 21.80 5.78
N GLY A 78 -3.27 22.08 6.97
CA GLY A 78 -2.10 22.94 7.20
C GLY A 78 -0.75 22.36 6.78
N GLY A 79 -0.74 21.12 6.26
CA GLY A 79 0.46 20.46 5.72
C GLY A 79 1.12 19.44 6.65
N PHE A 80 0.48 19.05 7.74
CA PHE A 80 0.97 17.93 8.55
C PHE A 80 0.80 16.60 7.80
N LEU A 81 1.90 15.94 7.45
CA LEU A 81 1.93 14.75 6.61
C LEU A 81 2.90 13.68 7.12
N ASP A 82 3.21 13.69 8.42
CA ASP A 82 4.12 12.72 9.05
C ASP A 82 3.38 11.43 9.42
N PHE A 83 2.79 10.79 8.41
CA PHE A 83 2.11 9.49 8.52
C PHE A 83 2.22 8.72 7.21
N ASP A 84 2.12 7.39 7.28
CA ASP A 84 2.28 6.49 6.14
C ASP A 84 0.94 5.93 5.65
N ALA A 85 -0.06 5.87 6.51
CA ALA A 85 -1.38 5.36 6.16
C ALA A 85 -2.49 6.15 6.87
N VAL A 86 -3.65 6.21 6.24
CA VAL A 86 -4.83 6.90 6.78
C VAL A 86 -6.01 5.94 6.81
N VAL A 87 -6.64 5.85 7.97
CA VAL A 87 -7.92 5.15 8.18
C VAL A 87 -8.98 6.18 8.54
N ALA A 88 -10.17 6.04 8.03
CA ALA A 88 -11.29 6.92 8.36
C ALA A 88 -12.57 6.13 8.60
N THR A 89 -13.38 6.60 9.54
CA THR A 89 -14.77 6.12 9.65
C THR A 89 -15.62 6.71 8.53
N PRO A 90 -16.66 6.01 8.05
CA PRO A 90 -17.53 6.50 6.99
C PRO A 90 -18.14 7.89 7.31
N ASP A 91 -18.44 8.15 8.57
CA ASP A 91 -19.02 9.40 9.05
C ASP A 91 -18.11 10.60 8.82
N MET A 92 -16.77 10.37 8.94
CA MET A 92 -15.77 11.43 8.75
C MET A 92 -15.41 11.67 7.28
N MET A 93 -15.78 10.75 6.37
CA MET A 93 -15.42 10.85 4.96
C MET A 93 -15.90 12.12 4.26
N GLY A 94 -17.05 12.65 4.66
CA GLY A 94 -17.54 13.93 4.12
C GLY A 94 -16.58 15.10 4.39
N LYS A 95 -15.93 15.10 5.53
CA LYS A 95 -14.95 16.13 5.93
C LYS A 95 -13.57 15.82 5.36
N VAL A 96 -13.12 14.56 5.45
CA VAL A 96 -11.85 14.08 4.90
C VAL A 96 -11.79 14.25 3.38
N GLY A 97 -12.93 14.21 2.70
CA GLY A 97 -13.05 14.48 1.26
C GLY A 97 -12.44 15.84 0.84
N ARG A 98 -12.52 16.85 1.71
CA ARG A 98 -11.92 18.18 1.48
C ARG A 98 -10.39 18.13 1.44
N LEU A 99 -9.78 17.14 2.11
CA LEU A 99 -8.33 16.90 2.09
C LEU A 99 -7.85 16.18 0.82
N GLY A 100 -8.75 15.84 -0.10
CA GLY A 100 -8.42 15.13 -1.33
C GLY A 100 -7.34 15.79 -2.17
N ARG A 101 -7.24 17.13 -2.14
CA ARG A 101 -6.17 17.89 -2.82
C ARG A 101 -4.79 17.68 -2.19
N VAL A 102 -4.73 17.40 -0.89
CA VAL A 102 -3.48 17.20 -0.12
C VAL A 102 -3.10 15.73 -0.10
N LEU A 103 -4.06 14.84 0.21
CA LEU A 103 -3.84 13.40 0.36
C LEU A 103 -3.82 12.64 -0.98
N GLY A 104 -4.57 13.11 -1.99
CA GLY A 104 -4.71 12.47 -3.30
C GLY A 104 -3.40 12.26 -4.04
N PRO A 105 -2.58 13.30 -4.25
CA PRO A 105 -1.29 13.19 -4.96
C PRO A 105 -0.30 12.22 -4.27
N ARG A 106 -0.44 12.03 -2.96
CA ARG A 106 0.42 11.14 -2.17
C ARG A 106 -0.13 9.73 -2.00
N SER A 107 -1.28 9.42 -2.61
CA SER A 107 -1.97 8.13 -2.47
C SER A 107 -2.34 7.77 -1.03
N LEU A 108 -2.52 8.78 -0.17
CA LEU A 108 -2.90 8.63 1.25
C LEU A 108 -4.40 8.78 1.49
N MET A 109 -5.19 9.00 0.43
CA MET A 109 -6.64 9.20 0.55
C MET A 109 -7.33 7.88 0.93
N PRO A 110 -8.08 7.85 2.05
CA PRO A 110 -8.83 6.66 2.44
C PRO A 110 -9.84 6.24 1.37
N ASN A 111 -9.98 4.95 1.16
CA ASN A 111 -10.89 4.40 0.16
C ASN A 111 -11.60 3.14 0.68
N PRO A 112 -12.93 3.04 0.50
CA PRO A 112 -13.70 1.85 0.89
C PRO A 112 -13.21 0.56 0.22
N LYS A 113 -12.76 0.65 -1.05
CA LYS A 113 -12.28 -0.52 -1.82
C LYS A 113 -11.00 -1.12 -1.26
N THR A 114 -10.20 -0.35 -0.54
CA THR A 114 -8.96 -0.81 0.10
C THR A 114 -9.15 -1.14 1.59
N GLY A 115 -10.39 -1.01 2.08
CA GLY A 115 -10.71 -1.29 3.48
C GLY A 115 -10.12 -0.28 4.46
N THR A 116 -9.66 0.90 3.97
CA THR A 116 -9.20 2.01 4.81
C THR A 116 -10.33 2.94 5.25
N VAL A 117 -11.54 2.71 4.73
CA VAL A 117 -12.78 3.31 5.23
C VAL A 117 -13.65 2.20 5.79
N THR A 118 -13.72 2.11 7.11
CA THR A 118 -14.42 1.02 7.81
C THR A 118 -14.97 1.47 9.15
N MET A 119 -15.98 0.75 9.61
CA MET A 119 -16.51 0.90 10.98
C MET A 119 -15.64 0.16 12.00
N ASP A 120 -14.91 -0.89 11.57
CA ASP A 120 -13.98 -1.67 12.40
C ASP A 120 -12.56 -1.10 12.26
N VAL A 121 -12.32 -0.05 13.03
CA VAL A 121 -11.06 0.70 12.99
C VAL A 121 -9.91 -0.13 13.56
N ALA A 122 -10.17 -0.90 14.62
CA ALA A 122 -9.15 -1.71 15.29
C ALA A 122 -8.53 -2.74 14.33
N LYS A 123 -9.38 -3.44 13.58
CA LYS A 123 -8.93 -4.40 12.57
C LYS A 123 -8.13 -3.73 11.44
N ALA A 124 -8.60 -2.58 10.95
CA ALA A 124 -7.91 -1.86 9.89
C ALA A 124 -6.51 -1.40 10.32
N VAL A 125 -6.37 -0.91 11.55
CA VAL A 125 -5.07 -0.51 12.12
C VAL A 125 -4.15 -1.72 12.27
N ALA A 126 -4.66 -2.84 12.81
CA ALA A 126 -3.90 -4.07 12.95
C ALA A 126 -3.43 -4.62 11.61
N ASP A 127 -4.29 -4.63 10.59
CA ASP A 127 -3.96 -5.05 9.22
C ASP A 127 -2.84 -4.21 8.61
N ILE A 128 -2.93 -2.87 8.73
CA ILE A 128 -1.92 -1.97 8.19
C ILE A 128 -0.58 -2.15 8.91
N LYS A 129 -0.59 -2.28 10.23
CA LYS A 129 0.63 -2.56 11.02
C LYS A 129 1.16 -3.97 10.75
N GLY A 130 0.29 -4.92 10.43
CA GLY A 130 0.63 -6.28 10.00
C GLY A 130 1.28 -6.37 8.62
N GLY A 131 1.38 -5.25 7.87
CA GLY A 131 2.03 -5.24 6.57
C GLY A 131 1.08 -5.26 5.37
N LYS A 132 -0.13 -4.78 5.53
CA LYS A 132 -1.08 -4.59 4.42
C LYS A 132 -0.57 -3.53 3.47
N ILE A 133 -0.37 -3.90 2.22
CA ILE A 133 0.02 -3.00 1.15
C ILE A 133 -1.11 -2.79 0.14
N GLU A 134 -1.25 -1.57 -0.33
CA GLU A 134 -2.12 -1.23 -1.45
C GLU A 134 -1.30 -1.19 -2.74
N PHE A 135 -1.86 -1.71 -3.82
CA PHE A 135 -1.27 -1.61 -5.14
C PHE A 135 -2.29 -1.11 -6.16
N ARG A 136 -1.77 -0.37 -7.12
CA ARG A 136 -2.54 0.20 -8.22
C ARG A 136 -1.73 0.17 -9.50
N VAL A 137 -2.39 -0.16 -10.61
CA VAL A 137 -1.79 -0.06 -11.94
C VAL A 137 -1.66 1.41 -12.35
N ASP A 138 -0.51 1.76 -12.89
CA ASP A 138 -0.22 3.08 -13.46
C ASP A 138 -0.85 3.24 -14.86
N ARG A 139 -0.66 4.42 -15.46
CA ARG A 139 -1.18 4.74 -16.79
C ARG A 139 -0.54 3.92 -17.92
N GLN A 140 0.55 3.20 -17.65
CA GLN A 140 1.30 2.40 -18.63
C GLN A 140 1.07 0.90 -18.46
N GLY A 141 0.18 0.49 -17.53
CA GLY A 141 -0.07 -0.91 -17.23
C GLY A 141 0.97 -1.54 -16.30
N ASN A 142 1.82 -0.73 -15.66
CA ASN A 142 2.77 -1.25 -14.69
C ASN A 142 2.17 -1.20 -13.28
N LEU A 143 2.55 -2.17 -12.48
CA LEU A 143 2.19 -2.29 -11.09
C LEU A 143 3.47 -2.38 -10.28
N SER A 144 3.69 -1.44 -9.35
CA SER A 144 4.87 -1.43 -8.50
C SER A 144 4.48 -1.42 -7.02
N PHE A 145 5.17 -2.23 -6.24
CA PHE A 145 4.96 -2.34 -4.80
C PHE A 145 6.24 -2.75 -4.07
N LEU A 146 6.25 -2.49 -2.77
CA LEU A 146 7.30 -2.91 -1.86
C LEU A 146 6.91 -4.26 -1.26
N PHE A 147 7.82 -5.24 -1.26
CA PHE A 147 7.54 -6.55 -0.69
C PHE A 147 8.51 -6.97 0.42
N GLY A 148 9.45 -6.10 0.77
CA GLY A 148 10.34 -6.34 1.91
C GLY A 148 11.55 -5.43 1.94
N LYS A 149 12.40 -5.67 2.92
CA LYS A 149 13.71 -5.02 3.10
C LYS A 149 14.85 -6.00 2.75
N LEU A 150 16.04 -5.47 2.55
CA LEU A 150 17.24 -6.28 2.32
C LEU A 150 17.61 -7.15 3.54
N SER A 151 17.21 -6.72 4.73
CA SER A 151 17.42 -7.45 5.98
C SER A 151 16.54 -8.70 6.14
N PHE A 152 15.57 -8.90 5.26
CA PHE A 152 14.69 -10.07 5.31
C PHE A 152 15.40 -11.30 4.76
N ASP A 153 15.10 -12.45 5.36
CA ASP A 153 15.52 -13.74 4.87
C ASP A 153 14.96 -14.01 3.46
N ALA A 154 15.70 -14.78 2.67
CA ALA A 154 15.28 -15.12 1.31
C ALA A 154 13.90 -15.83 1.28
N LYS A 155 13.64 -16.70 2.25
CA LYS A 155 12.34 -17.39 2.41
C LYS A 155 11.19 -16.41 2.66
N ALA A 156 11.37 -15.46 3.59
CA ALA A 156 10.36 -14.46 3.90
C ALA A 156 10.05 -13.56 2.70
N LEU A 157 11.06 -13.23 1.89
CA LEU A 157 10.87 -12.47 0.65
C LEU A 157 10.12 -13.29 -0.41
N GLU A 158 10.42 -14.58 -0.51
CA GLU A 158 9.73 -15.47 -1.45
C GLU A 158 8.25 -15.65 -1.08
N GLU A 159 7.94 -15.85 0.20
CA GLU A 159 6.56 -15.94 0.69
C GLU A 159 5.76 -14.66 0.43
N ASN A 160 6.35 -13.50 0.73
CA ASN A 160 5.73 -12.22 0.43
C ASN A 160 5.49 -12.04 -1.09
N PHE A 161 6.47 -12.43 -1.90
CA PHE A 161 6.37 -12.37 -3.35
C PHE A 161 5.25 -13.27 -3.88
N LYS A 162 5.15 -14.51 -3.40
CA LYS A 162 4.10 -15.46 -3.77
C LYS A 162 2.73 -14.91 -3.39
N ALA A 163 2.56 -14.44 -2.16
CA ALA A 163 1.29 -13.87 -1.69
C ALA A 163 0.79 -12.74 -2.59
N VAL A 164 1.69 -11.85 -3.03
CA VAL A 164 1.33 -10.76 -3.96
C VAL A 164 1.01 -11.29 -5.35
N ALA A 165 1.79 -12.25 -5.87
CA ALA A 165 1.57 -12.82 -7.20
C ALA A 165 0.21 -13.51 -7.29
N ASP A 166 -0.17 -14.25 -6.26
CA ASP A 166 -1.46 -14.95 -6.18
C ASP A 166 -2.63 -13.97 -6.12
N GLU A 167 -2.50 -12.91 -5.33
CA GLU A 167 -3.54 -11.87 -5.26
C GLU A 167 -3.71 -11.14 -6.60
N ILE A 168 -2.60 -10.81 -7.28
CA ILE A 168 -2.66 -10.20 -8.61
C ILE A 168 -3.34 -11.13 -9.62
N ARG A 169 -3.08 -12.44 -9.55
CA ARG A 169 -3.76 -13.43 -10.40
C ARG A 169 -5.25 -13.50 -10.10
N ARG A 170 -5.62 -13.48 -8.82
CA ARG A 170 -7.03 -13.50 -8.38
C ARG A 170 -7.79 -12.28 -8.91
N LEU A 171 -7.13 -11.14 -8.97
CA LEU A 171 -7.70 -9.88 -9.46
C LEU A 171 -7.68 -9.73 -10.99
N LYS A 172 -7.31 -10.79 -11.74
CA LYS A 172 -7.31 -10.74 -13.21
C LYS A 172 -8.71 -10.42 -13.73
N PRO A 173 -8.90 -9.32 -14.49
CA PRO A 173 -10.17 -9.02 -15.12
C PRO A 173 -10.54 -10.08 -16.16
N SER A 174 -11.81 -10.48 -16.19
CA SER A 174 -12.32 -11.48 -17.17
C SER A 174 -12.21 -11.04 -18.63
N THR A 175 -12.15 -9.74 -18.85
CA THR A 175 -12.01 -9.12 -20.17
C THR A 175 -10.64 -9.33 -20.81
N ILE A 176 -9.63 -9.76 -20.04
CA ILE A 176 -8.26 -9.94 -20.53
C ILE A 176 -8.08 -11.34 -21.08
N LYS A 177 -7.91 -11.44 -22.39
CA LYS A 177 -7.57 -12.67 -23.11
C LYS A 177 -6.04 -12.82 -23.20
N GLY A 178 -5.55 -14.05 -23.01
CA GLY A 178 -4.13 -14.37 -23.14
C GLY A 178 -3.29 -14.08 -21.88
N ARG A 179 -1.99 -13.80 -22.12
CA ARG A 179 -1.00 -13.61 -21.04
C ARG A 179 -1.29 -12.33 -20.27
N TYR A 180 -1.58 -12.45 -18.97
CA TYR A 180 -1.90 -11.33 -18.11
C TYR A 180 -0.65 -10.59 -17.58
N ILE A 181 0.32 -11.34 -17.06
CA ILE A 181 1.61 -10.81 -16.60
C ILE A 181 2.60 -10.94 -17.77
N THR A 182 3.11 -9.83 -18.28
CA THR A 182 4.02 -9.80 -19.43
C THR A 182 5.49 -9.71 -19.04
N LYS A 183 5.80 -9.03 -17.94
CA LYS A 183 7.17 -8.88 -17.43
C LYS A 183 7.15 -8.69 -15.93
N VAL A 184 8.11 -9.30 -15.25
CA VAL A 184 8.34 -9.12 -13.81
C VAL A 184 9.80 -8.72 -13.62
N THR A 185 10.02 -7.70 -12.80
CA THR A 185 11.36 -7.19 -12.51
C THR A 185 11.44 -6.90 -11.02
N VAL A 186 12.45 -7.43 -10.37
CA VAL A 186 12.76 -7.14 -8.97
C VAL A 186 13.94 -6.18 -8.91
N THR A 187 13.84 -5.17 -8.08
CA THR A 187 14.91 -4.18 -7.89
C THR A 187 15.04 -3.85 -6.41
N SER A 188 16.22 -3.46 -6.00
CA SER A 188 16.44 -2.81 -4.70
C SER A 188 16.72 -1.31 -4.92
N THR A 189 16.62 -0.52 -3.85
CA THR A 189 16.96 0.90 -3.90
C THR A 189 18.41 1.04 -4.39
N MET A 190 18.67 1.73 -5.47
CA MET A 190 20.01 1.95 -6.06
C MET A 190 20.61 0.75 -6.83
N ALA A 191 19.92 -0.38 -6.97
CA ALA A 191 20.41 -1.50 -7.76
C ALA A 191 19.72 -1.61 -9.13
N PRO A 192 20.36 -2.22 -10.13
CA PRO A 192 19.72 -2.50 -11.40
C PRO A 192 18.55 -3.48 -11.23
N GLY A 193 17.57 -3.38 -12.12
CA GLY A 193 16.42 -4.29 -12.13
C GLY A 193 16.81 -5.66 -12.66
N VAL A 194 16.50 -6.70 -11.89
CA VAL A 194 16.71 -8.11 -12.28
C VAL A 194 15.40 -8.68 -12.82
N PRO A 195 15.36 -9.13 -14.08
CA PRO A 195 14.18 -9.79 -14.61
C PRO A 195 13.96 -11.15 -13.93
N VAL A 196 12.70 -11.45 -13.66
CA VAL A 196 12.29 -12.75 -13.08
C VAL A 196 11.51 -13.52 -14.14
N ASP A 197 11.78 -14.82 -14.25
CA ASP A 197 11.03 -15.67 -15.17
C ASP A 197 9.60 -15.82 -14.70
N ILE A 198 8.68 -15.56 -15.63
CA ILE A 198 7.23 -15.65 -15.37
C ILE A 198 6.80 -17.11 -15.16
N ALA A 199 7.48 -18.06 -15.78
CA ALA A 199 7.17 -19.46 -15.62
C ALA A 199 7.38 -19.93 -14.16
N SER A 200 8.40 -19.43 -13.49
CA SER A 200 8.67 -19.74 -12.07
C SER A 200 7.62 -19.17 -11.10
N ILE A 201 6.88 -18.16 -11.55
CA ILE A 201 5.79 -17.55 -10.77
C ILE A 201 4.46 -18.28 -11.08
N ALA A 202 4.38 -18.91 -12.25
CA ALA A 202 3.16 -19.59 -12.72
C ALA A 202 2.98 -20.99 -12.12
N ALA A 203 4.03 -21.53 -11.53
CA ALA A 203 4.00 -22.78 -10.75
C ALA A 203 3.59 -22.49 -9.31
#